data_4f05f34ab3348d2b709ab4cd6e8dfb89
#
_entry.id   4f05f34ab3348d2b709ab4cd6e8dfb89
#
_cell.length_a   1.000
_cell.length_b   1.000
_cell.length_c   1.000
_cell.angle_alpha   90.00
_cell.angle_beta   90.00
_cell.angle_gamma   90.00
#
_symmetry.space_group_name_H-M   'P 1'
#
loop_
_entity.id
_entity.type
_entity.pdbx_description
1 polymer ?
#
loop_
_entity_poly.entity_id
_entity_poly.type
_entity_poly.pdbx_seq_one_letter_code
_entity_poly.pdbx_strand_id
1 'polypeptide(L)'
;NVPVCFYNVAWGGTSIRNWAESSRGISSQNPWNGNLYYQQGFPYNNLKNIATAFGSKNGFRSVLWHQGETDSYLGMPKDTYINYLKELINTFRNDSKIDIPWIISEVSFISFSNNIFVK
;
A
#
# COMPACT_ATOMS: atom_id res chain seq x y z
N ASN A 1 11.43 26.74 -11.32
CA ASN A 1 11.37 25.78 -10.21
C ASN A 1 9.93 25.70 -9.73
N VAL A 2 9.38 24.48 -9.68
CA VAL A 2 8.04 24.20 -9.12
C VAL A 2 8.23 23.49 -7.79
N PRO A 3 7.63 24.00 -6.69
CA PRO A 3 7.68 23.30 -5.42
C PRO A 3 7.01 21.92 -5.52
N VAL A 4 7.63 20.90 -4.91
CA VAL A 4 7.08 19.56 -4.83
C VAL A 4 6.85 19.21 -3.36
N CYS A 5 5.65 18.74 -3.04
CA CYS A 5 5.29 18.29 -1.71
C CYS A 5 5.03 16.78 -1.72
N PHE A 6 5.61 16.07 -0.76
CA PHE A 6 5.37 14.67 -0.53
C PHE A 6 4.57 14.47 0.75
N TYR A 7 3.52 13.66 0.66
CA TYR A 7 2.79 13.16 1.82
C TYR A 7 3.19 11.72 2.07
N ASN A 8 3.88 11.48 3.16
CA ASN A 8 4.26 10.12 3.55
C ASN A 8 3.14 9.47 4.35
N VAL A 9 2.57 8.41 3.80
CA VAL A 9 1.51 7.60 4.42
C VAL A 9 1.93 6.14 4.59
N ALA A 10 3.22 5.87 4.39
CA ALA A 10 3.76 4.51 4.49
C ALA A 10 3.59 3.94 5.90
N TRP A 11 3.43 2.62 5.96
CA TRP A 11 3.32 1.87 7.21
C TRP A 11 4.20 0.63 7.11
N GLY A 12 5.31 0.65 7.83
CA GLY A 12 6.29 -0.43 7.79
C GLY A 12 5.75 -1.75 8.31
N GLY A 13 6.25 -2.86 7.74
CA GLY A 13 5.89 -4.21 8.15
C GLY A 13 4.51 -4.69 7.68
N THR A 14 3.83 -3.92 6.83
CA THR A 14 2.53 -4.32 6.25
C THR A 14 2.70 -5.18 5.00
N SER A 15 1.74 -6.08 4.77
CA SER A 15 1.56 -6.78 3.50
C SER A 15 0.58 -6.05 2.60
N ILE A 16 0.62 -6.32 1.30
CA ILE A 16 -0.40 -5.79 0.36
C ILE A 16 -1.82 -6.21 0.76
N ARG A 17 -1.96 -7.39 1.36
CA ARG A 17 -3.22 -7.88 1.91
C ARG A 17 -3.79 -6.93 2.95
N ASN A 18 -2.95 -6.40 3.85
CA ASN A 18 -3.40 -5.43 4.87
C ASN A 18 -4.00 -4.17 4.25
N TRP A 19 -3.40 -3.65 3.19
CA TRP A 19 -3.90 -2.50 2.46
C TRP A 19 -5.22 -2.79 1.75
N ALA A 20 -5.32 -3.92 1.06
CA ALA A 20 -6.53 -4.33 0.36
C ALA A 20 -7.69 -4.64 1.33
N GLU A 21 -7.44 -5.39 2.40
CA GLU A 21 -8.46 -5.70 3.40
C GLU A 21 -8.97 -4.42 4.09
N SER A 22 -8.07 -3.56 4.51
CA SER A 22 -8.46 -2.30 5.16
C SER A 22 -9.19 -1.34 4.22
N SER A 23 -8.90 -1.38 2.92
CA SER A 23 -9.63 -0.59 1.93
C SER A 23 -11.10 -1.01 1.80
N ARG A 24 -11.43 -2.26 2.13
CA ARG A 24 -12.80 -2.78 2.22
C ARG A 24 -13.44 -2.56 3.60
N GLY A 25 -12.75 -1.89 4.52
CA GLY A 25 -13.20 -1.73 5.89
C GLY A 25 -13.09 -2.99 6.76
N ILE A 26 -12.34 -3.99 6.32
CA ILE A 26 -12.08 -5.22 7.07
C ILE A 26 -10.92 -4.96 8.03
N SER A 27 -11.05 -5.41 9.27
CA SER A 27 -9.92 -5.41 10.21
C SER A 27 -8.88 -6.42 9.76
N SER A 28 -7.66 -5.95 9.58
CA SER A 28 -6.57 -6.74 9.03
C SER A 28 -5.61 -7.18 10.14
N GLN A 29 -5.07 -8.39 10.00
CA GLN A 29 -4.14 -8.96 10.97
C GLN A 29 -2.71 -8.52 10.68
N ASN A 30 -1.96 -8.26 11.76
CA ASN A 30 -0.52 -8.08 11.66
C ASN A 30 0.12 -9.37 11.14
N PRO A 31 0.84 -9.34 10.02
CA PRO A 31 1.39 -10.56 9.41
C PRO A 31 2.49 -11.22 10.25
N TRP A 32 3.04 -10.52 11.24
CA TRP A 32 4.14 -11.01 12.06
C TRP A 32 3.71 -11.71 13.34
N ASN A 33 2.57 -11.32 13.93
CA ASN A 33 2.09 -11.83 15.21
C ASN A 33 0.61 -12.24 15.23
N GLY A 34 -0.10 -12.05 14.11
CA GLY A 34 -1.51 -12.40 13.97
C GLY A 34 -2.50 -11.52 14.73
N ASN A 35 -2.05 -10.52 15.48
CA ASN A 35 -2.94 -9.59 16.15
C ASN A 35 -3.64 -8.68 15.14
N LEU A 36 -4.84 -8.21 15.47
CA LEU A 36 -5.52 -7.23 14.64
C LEU A 36 -4.72 -5.91 14.60
N TYR A 37 -4.65 -5.31 13.42
CA TYR A 37 -4.13 -3.96 13.29
C TYR A 37 -5.07 -2.96 13.96
N TYR A 38 -4.50 -1.89 14.45
CA TYR A 38 -5.01 -0.88 15.37
C TYR A 38 -6.48 -0.54 15.26
N GLN A 39 -6.91 -0.06 14.12
CA GLN A 39 -8.29 0.35 13.86
C GLN A 39 -8.77 -0.16 12.51
N GLN A 40 -10.06 -0.37 12.43
CA GLN A 40 -10.71 -0.72 11.18
C GLN A 40 -10.41 0.33 10.10
N GLY A 41 -10.04 -0.13 8.91
CA GLY A 41 -9.68 0.73 7.79
C GLY A 41 -8.21 1.13 7.71
N PHE A 42 -7.38 0.78 8.68
CA PHE A 42 -5.94 1.05 8.60
C PHE A 42 -5.16 -0.21 8.13
N PRO A 43 -4.10 -0.03 7.32
CA PRO A 43 -3.38 1.21 6.96
C PRO A 43 -4.01 2.06 5.83
N TYR A 44 -4.98 1.57 5.07
CA TYR A 44 -5.53 2.26 3.91
C TYR A 44 -6.04 3.68 4.20
N ASN A 45 -6.67 3.90 5.36
CA ASN A 45 -7.20 5.21 5.73
C ASN A 45 -6.14 6.32 5.75
N ASN A 46 -4.87 6.01 5.97
CA ASN A 46 -3.80 7.00 5.86
C ASN A 46 -3.74 7.59 4.44
N LEU A 47 -3.76 6.74 3.44
CA LEU A 47 -3.73 7.15 2.03
C LEU A 47 -5.02 7.89 1.65
N LYS A 48 -6.16 7.32 2.00
CA LYS A 48 -7.48 7.89 1.69
C LYS A 48 -7.66 9.28 2.32
N ASN A 49 -7.33 9.44 3.60
CA ASN A 49 -7.52 10.69 4.32
C ASN A 49 -6.68 11.83 3.72
N ILE A 50 -5.43 11.56 3.35
CA ILE A 50 -4.58 12.55 2.67
C ILE A 50 -5.16 12.89 1.29
N ALA A 51 -5.60 11.90 0.52
CA ALA A 51 -6.18 12.13 -0.79
C ALA A 51 -7.44 12.99 -0.70
N THR A 52 -8.33 12.70 0.23
CA THR A 52 -9.59 13.46 0.40
C THR A 52 -9.37 14.85 1.00
N ALA A 53 -8.42 15.01 1.93
CA ALA A 53 -8.17 16.29 2.57
C ALA A 53 -7.49 17.31 1.65
N PHE A 54 -6.58 16.87 0.78
CA PHE A 54 -5.72 17.74 -0.01
C PHE A 54 -5.92 17.61 -1.52
N GLY A 55 -6.48 16.49 -2.00
CA GLY A 55 -6.61 16.22 -3.42
C GLY A 55 -7.47 17.24 -4.17
N SER A 56 -8.58 17.69 -3.58
CA SER A 56 -9.47 18.68 -4.17
C SER A 56 -8.88 20.10 -4.17
N LYS A 57 -7.93 20.38 -3.27
CA LYS A 57 -7.34 21.72 -3.11
C LYS A 57 -6.06 21.88 -3.91
N ASN A 58 -5.18 20.92 -3.84
CA ASN A 58 -3.82 21.02 -4.36
C ASN A 58 -3.58 20.14 -5.59
N GLY A 59 -4.46 19.18 -5.83
CA GLY A 59 -4.25 18.13 -6.81
C GLY A 59 -3.10 17.19 -6.41
N PHE A 60 -3.09 16.01 -7.02
CA PHE A 60 -1.97 15.07 -6.90
C PHE A 60 -1.44 14.72 -8.28
N ARG A 61 -0.14 14.45 -8.39
CA ARG A 61 0.48 14.01 -9.65
C ARG A 61 0.52 12.51 -9.77
N SER A 62 0.81 11.82 -8.67
CA SER A 62 0.91 10.36 -8.63
C SER A 62 0.88 9.83 -7.21
N VAL A 63 0.59 8.55 -7.06
CA VAL A 63 0.94 7.77 -5.88
C VAL A 63 2.27 7.09 -6.14
N LEU A 64 3.22 7.25 -5.22
CA LEU A 64 4.49 6.51 -5.25
C LEU A 64 4.33 5.30 -4.34
N TRP A 65 4.32 4.10 -4.94
CA TRP A 65 4.11 2.85 -4.24
C TRP A 65 5.41 2.06 -4.15
N HIS A 66 5.91 1.91 -2.94
CA HIS A 66 7.06 1.05 -2.64
C HIS A 66 6.70 0.11 -1.50
N GLN A 67 6.44 -1.16 -1.81
CA GLN A 67 6.01 -2.18 -0.86
C GLN A 67 6.16 -3.57 -1.50
N GLY A 68 6.33 -4.60 -0.71
CA GLY A 68 6.44 -5.98 -1.17
C GLY A 68 7.41 -6.82 -0.35
N GLU A 69 8.19 -6.21 0.54
CA GLU A 69 9.19 -6.89 1.36
C GLU A 69 8.54 -7.93 2.27
N THR A 70 7.49 -7.53 2.99
CA THR A 70 6.73 -8.43 3.87
C THR A 70 6.08 -9.56 3.07
N ASP A 71 5.50 -9.24 1.93
CA ASP A 71 4.82 -10.23 1.08
C ASP A 71 5.82 -11.24 0.50
N SER A 72 6.98 -10.77 0.07
CA SER A 72 8.06 -11.63 -0.40
C SER A 72 8.59 -12.54 0.71
N TYR A 73 8.79 -12.00 1.91
CA TYR A 73 9.22 -12.78 3.07
C TYR A 73 8.21 -13.88 3.45
N LEU A 74 6.92 -13.58 3.36
CA LEU A 74 5.84 -14.51 3.67
C LEU A 74 5.53 -15.46 2.51
N GLY A 75 6.25 -15.37 1.39
CA GLY A 75 6.07 -16.24 0.23
C GLY A 75 4.77 -16.01 -0.53
N MET A 76 4.25 -14.78 -0.53
CA MET A 76 3.02 -14.46 -1.26
C MET A 76 3.21 -14.68 -2.77
N PRO A 77 2.33 -15.45 -3.44
CA PRO A 77 2.40 -15.62 -4.89
C PRO A 77 2.24 -14.29 -5.62
N LYS A 78 3.02 -14.12 -6.69
CA LYS A 78 3.02 -12.89 -7.50
C LYS A 78 1.61 -12.50 -7.99
N ASP A 79 0.85 -13.44 -8.50
CA ASP A 79 -0.50 -13.16 -9.01
C ASP A 79 -1.45 -12.70 -7.90
N THR A 80 -1.31 -13.27 -6.71
CA THR A 80 -2.07 -12.84 -5.53
C THR A 80 -1.73 -11.41 -5.14
N TYR A 81 -0.44 -11.06 -5.10
CA TYR A 81 0.02 -9.70 -4.86
C TYR A 81 -0.56 -8.71 -5.88
N ILE A 82 -0.47 -9.06 -7.17
CA ILE A 82 -0.98 -8.21 -8.26
C ILE A 82 -2.49 -7.99 -8.12
N ASN A 83 -3.24 -9.02 -7.77
CA ASN A 83 -4.69 -8.91 -7.59
C ASN A 83 -5.06 -7.96 -6.44
N TYR A 84 -4.40 -8.09 -5.28
CA TYR A 84 -4.59 -7.17 -4.17
C TYR A 84 -4.19 -5.73 -4.52
N LEU A 85 -3.09 -5.54 -5.24
CA LEU A 85 -2.66 -4.21 -5.66
C LEU A 85 -3.66 -3.56 -6.63
N LYS A 86 -4.18 -4.31 -7.59
CA LYS A 86 -5.23 -3.83 -8.49
C LYS A 86 -6.51 -3.45 -7.74
N GLU A 87 -6.90 -4.27 -6.78
CA GLU A 87 -8.04 -3.98 -5.91
C GLU A 87 -7.84 -2.68 -5.14
N LEU A 88 -6.69 -2.52 -4.49
CA LEU A 88 -6.34 -1.32 -3.75
C LEU A 88 -6.39 -0.06 -4.63
N ILE A 89 -5.80 -0.10 -5.82
CA ILE A 89 -5.81 1.02 -6.76
C ILE A 89 -7.23 1.39 -7.17
N ASN A 90 -8.05 0.40 -7.50
CA ASN A 90 -9.44 0.63 -7.89
C ASN A 90 -10.26 1.22 -6.74
N THR A 91 -10.09 0.68 -5.53
CA THR A 91 -10.78 1.21 -4.34
C THR A 91 -10.35 2.65 -4.06
N PHE A 92 -9.05 2.94 -4.14
CA PHE A 92 -8.54 4.31 -3.97
C PHE A 92 -9.17 5.29 -4.97
N ARG A 93 -9.22 4.94 -6.25
CA ARG A 93 -9.84 5.77 -7.29
C ARG A 93 -11.32 6.00 -7.04
N ASN A 94 -12.03 4.96 -6.63
CA ASN A 94 -13.45 5.05 -6.30
C ASN A 94 -13.72 5.92 -5.07
N ASP A 95 -12.91 5.78 -4.03
CA ASP A 95 -13.09 6.51 -2.77
C ASP A 95 -12.67 7.98 -2.88
N SER A 96 -11.52 8.23 -3.47
CA SER A 96 -10.96 9.58 -3.57
C SER A 96 -11.53 10.41 -4.71
N LYS A 97 -12.13 9.75 -5.72
CA LYS A 97 -12.51 10.36 -7.01
C LYS A 97 -11.33 10.97 -7.78
N ILE A 98 -10.11 10.47 -7.49
CA ILE A 98 -8.87 10.93 -8.11
C ILE A 98 -8.32 9.80 -8.98
N ASP A 99 -8.26 10.04 -10.29
CA ASP A 99 -7.66 9.12 -11.25
C ASP A 99 -6.25 9.61 -11.64
N ILE A 100 -5.28 9.22 -10.84
CA ILE A 100 -3.88 9.54 -11.05
C ILE A 100 -3.04 8.28 -11.24
N PRO A 101 -1.89 8.40 -11.94
CA PRO A 101 -1.00 7.26 -12.09
C PRO A 101 -0.41 6.80 -10.74
N TRP A 102 -0.21 5.50 -10.63
CA TRP A 102 0.57 4.88 -9.57
C TRP A 102 1.92 4.48 -10.15
N ILE A 103 2.98 4.99 -9.54
CA ILE A 103 4.35 4.64 -9.88
C ILE A 103 4.79 3.56 -8.89
N ILE A 104 4.93 2.34 -9.37
CA ILE A 104 5.21 1.18 -8.54
C ILE A 104 6.71 0.89 -8.62
N SER A 105 7.37 0.97 -7.46
CA SER A 105 8.76 0.57 -7.32
C SER A 105 8.83 -0.93 -7.09
N GLU A 106 9.67 -1.58 -7.85
CA GLU A 106 9.96 -2.99 -7.66
C GLU A 106 10.93 -3.17 -6.49
N VAL A 107 10.59 -4.04 -5.53
CA VAL A 107 11.48 -4.38 -4.42
C VAL A 107 12.64 -5.19 -4.96
N SER A 108 13.86 -4.68 -4.82
CA SER A 108 15.02 -5.25 -5.50
C SER A 108 15.66 -6.41 -4.76
N PHE A 109 15.62 -6.44 -3.43
CA PHE A 109 16.32 -7.48 -2.66
C PHE A 109 15.83 -7.57 -1.22
N ILE A 110 15.58 -8.80 -0.75
CA ILE A 110 15.40 -9.13 0.66
C ILE A 110 16.35 -10.28 0.98
N SER A 111 17.38 -10.02 1.80
CA SER A 111 18.26 -11.05 2.29
C SER A 111 17.82 -11.48 3.69
N PHE A 112 17.39 -12.72 3.80
CA PHE A 112 17.33 -13.41 5.09
C PHE A 112 18.30 -14.58 5.05
N SER A 113 18.90 -14.89 6.16
CA SER A 113 20.10 -15.68 6.33
C SER A 113 20.13 -17.07 5.69
N ASN A 114 19.12 -17.52 4.97
CA ASN A 114 19.15 -18.80 4.25
C ASN A 114 18.28 -18.89 2.99
N ASN A 115 17.62 -17.81 2.56
CA ASN A 115 16.86 -17.84 1.31
C ASN A 115 17.09 -16.56 0.52
N ILE A 116 17.85 -16.66 -0.54
CA ILE A 116 17.99 -15.60 -1.53
C ILE A 116 16.80 -15.74 -2.48
N PHE A 117 15.82 -14.85 -2.37
CA PHE A 117 14.82 -14.70 -3.42
C PHE A 117 15.37 -13.73 -4.47
N VAL A 118 15.95 -14.30 -5.51
CA VAL A 118 16.17 -13.56 -6.76
C VAL A 118 14.87 -13.61 -7.52
N LYS A 119 14.45 -12.48 -8.06
CA LYS A 119 13.27 -12.35 -8.93
C LYS A 119 13.31 -13.28 -10.11
#